data_0af34d3156594ba6d562000d6be15c78
#
_entry.id   0af34d3156594ba6d562000d6be15c78
#
_cell.length_a   1.000
_cell.length_b   1.000
_cell.length_c   1.000
_cell.angle_alpha   90.00
_cell.angle_beta   90.00
_cell.angle_gamma   90.00
#
_symmetry.space_group_name_H-M   'P 1'
#
loop_
_entity.id
_entity.type
_entity.pdbx_description
1 polymer ?
#
loop_
_entity_poly.entity_id
_entity_poly.type
_entity_poly.pdbx_seq_one_letter_code
_entity_poly.pdbx_strand_id
1 'polypeptide(L)'
;VKEITLGILGSLFFAVTFVLNRSMELDGGSWMWSASLRFFFMVPFLLLIVALRRGLGTSFSEIRRIPGPFILWSFFAFVLFYAPLTFAAAYSPGWLVAGNWQLTIVAGVLLAPLFLATVPTKDGVKMARHRIPRLSLGISCIILLGVVLIQLPHAGTVDGRTLLLGVLPIAVAAVAYPLGNRKMMDVLGGRLDTFQRVLAMTIASLPFWILLGGIAAATAGWPSVGQVVQSLIVAVSSGVIATTLFFMATDLARHDQGRLAAVEATQSLEIVFALAGEMILLSLPLPGPVALGGIAVIIVGMSLHSFQTMLAKRKAIAEVS
;
A
#
# COMPACT_ATOMS: atom_id res chain seq x y z
N VAL A 1 21.95 -1.28 -9.59
CA VAL A 1 21.50 -2.70 -9.64
C VAL A 1 20.98 -3.13 -8.27
N LYS A 2 21.73 -2.89 -7.18
CA LYS A 2 21.35 -3.33 -5.82
C LYS A 2 19.99 -2.78 -5.36
N GLU A 3 19.72 -1.50 -5.58
CA GLU A 3 18.48 -0.81 -5.23
C GLU A 3 17.26 -1.39 -5.97
N ILE A 4 17.42 -1.72 -7.26
CA ILE A 4 16.35 -2.34 -8.06
C ILE A 4 16.08 -3.78 -7.59
N THR A 5 17.14 -4.54 -7.31
CA THR A 5 16.99 -5.91 -6.76
C THR A 5 16.24 -5.88 -5.42
N LEU A 6 16.55 -4.94 -4.52
CA LEU A 6 15.83 -4.76 -3.26
C LEU A 6 14.38 -4.35 -3.49
N GLY A 7 14.09 -3.49 -4.48
CA GLY A 7 12.74 -3.12 -4.88
C GLY A 7 11.94 -4.30 -5.38
N ILE A 8 12.51 -5.13 -6.26
CA ILE A 8 11.88 -6.36 -6.77
C ILE A 8 11.59 -7.35 -5.63
N LEU A 9 12.57 -7.59 -4.75
CA LEU A 9 12.36 -8.44 -3.58
C LEU A 9 11.28 -7.86 -2.64
N GLY A 10 11.26 -6.55 -2.43
CA GLY A 10 10.20 -5.87 -1.69
C GLY A 10 8.83 -6.15 -2.29
N SER A 11 8.68 -6.00 -3.60
CA SER A 11 7.43 -6.28 -4.32
C SER A 11 7.00 -7.75 -4.22
N LEU A 12 7.96 -8.69 -4.27
CA LEU A 12 7.69 -10.11 -4.04
C LEU A 12 7.11 -10.36 -2.64
N PHE A 13 7.73 -9.79 -1.59
CA PHE A 13 7.24 -9.94 -0.22
C PHE A 13 5.91 -9.19 0.02
N PHE A 14 5.65 -8.07 -0.66
CA PHE A 14 4.35 -7.42 -0.63
C PHE A 14 3.26 -8.29 -1.27
N ALA A 15 3.57 -8.97 -2.39
CA ALA A 15 2.64 -9.84 -3.10
C ALA A 15 2.12 -11.01 -2.24
N VAL A 16 2.90 -11.46 -1.24
CA VAL A 16 2.47 -12.48 -0.26
C VAL A 16 1.16 -12.09 0.43
N THR A 17 0.93 -10.80 0.65
CA THR A 17 -0.34 -10.30 1.22
C THR A 17 -1.54 -10.68 0.38
N PHE A 18 -1.46 -10.50 -0.93
CA PHE A 18 -2.59 -10.76 -1.84
C PHE A 18 -2.88 -12.25 -1.93
N VAL A 19 -1.84 -13.05 -2.09
CA VAL A 19 -1.96 -14.51 -2.19
C VAL A 19 -2.50 -15.13 -0.91
N LEU A 20 -1.92 -14.80 0.24
CA LEU A 20 -2.33 -15.42 1.50
C LEU A 20 -3.68 -14.91 2.01
N ASN A 21 -4.03 -13.64 1.78
CA ASN A 21 -5.39 -13.18 2.09
C ASN A 21 -6.43 -13.97 1.28
N ARG A 22 -6.17 -14.23 0.00
CA ARG A 22 -7.05 -15.08 -0.81
C ARG A 22 -7.06 -16.51 -0.33
N SER A 23 -5.90 -17.08 0.00
CA SER A 23 -5.82 -18.45 0.57
C SER A 23 -6.66 -18.59 1.84
N MET A 24 -6.48 -17.66 2.79
CA MET A 24 -7.24 -17.68 4.04
C MET A 24 -8.75 -17.65 3.83
N GLU A 25 -9.24 -16.89 2.85
CA GLU A 25 -10.67 -16.84 2.51
C GLU A 25 -11.15 -18.14 1.87
N LEU A 26 -10.36 -18.72 0.96
CA LEU A 26 -10.69 -20.03 0.34
C LEU A 26 -10.74 -21.17 1.35
N ASP A 27 -9.91 -21.08 2.41
CA ASP A 27 -9.88 -22.03 3.53
C ASP A 27 -11.03 -21.81 4.55
N GLY A 28 -11.96 -20.88 4.25
CA GLY A 28 -13.10 -20.54 5.13
C GLY A 28 -12.76 -19.63 6.30
N GLY A 29 -11.60 -18.97 6.25
CA GLY A 29 -11.20 -17.97 7.24
C GLY A 29 -11.99 -16.67 7.12
N SER A 30 -12.02 -15.88 8.18
CA SER A 30 -12.66 -14.56 8.19
C SER A 30 -11.68 -13.47 7.80
N TRP A 31 -12.04 -12.63 6.79
CA TRP A 31 -11.26 -11.45 6.42
C TRP A 31 -10.99 -10.49 7.61
N MET A 32 -11.91 -10.45 8.57
CA MET A 32 -11.76 -9.64 9.79
C MET A 32 -10.59 -10.14 10.65
N TRP A 33 -10.43 -11.46 10.76
CA TRP A 33 -9.28 -12.05 11.44
C TRP A 33 -7.99 -11.84 10.66
N SER A 34 -8.01 -12.04 9.33
CA SER A 34 -6.84 -11.79 8.48
C SER A 34 -6.32 -10.35 8.62
N ALA A 35 -7.25 -9.37 8.68
CA ALA A 35 -6.91 -7.97 8.91
C ALA A 35 -6.33 -7.74 10.32
N SER A 36 -7.03 -8.18 11.36
CA SER A 36 -6.67 -7.87 12.75
C SER A 36 -5.37 -8.56 13.18
N LEU A 37 -5.22 -9.86 12.87
CA LEU A 37 -4.04 -10.65 13.24
C LEU A 37 -2.76 -10.11 12.62
N ARG A 38 -2.80 -9.64 11.38
CA ARG A 38 -1.64 -9.00 10.75
C ARG A 38 -1.09 -7.87 11.61
N PHE A 39 -1.95 -6.96 12.04
CA PHE A 39 -1.50 -5.81 12.85
C PHE A 39 -1.10 -6.22 14.26
N PHE A 40 -1.76 -7.19 14.88
CA PHE A 40 -1.33 -7.73 16.17
C PHE A 40 0.07 -8.33 16.09
N PHE A 41 0.35 -9.12 15.05
CA PHE A 41 1.68 -9.71 14.84
C PHE A 41 2.74 -8.68 14.43
N MET A 42 2.39 -7.61 13.73
CA MET A 42 3.36 -6.56 13.40
C MET A 42 3.93 -5.86 14.64
N VAL A 43 3.13 -5.70 15.71
CA VAL A 43 3.54 -4.96 16.93
C VAL A 43 4.83 -5.48 17.54
N PRO A 44 4.99 -6.78 17.90
CA PRO A 44 6.21 -7.26 18.55
C PRO A 44 7.47 -7.08 17.67
N PHE A 45 7.35 -7.30 16.36
CA PHE A 45 8.49 -7.10 15.45
C PHE A 45 8.88 -5.63 15.32
N LEU A 46 7.91 -4.73 15.17
CA LEU A 46 8.18 -3.30 15.09
C LEU A 46 8.72 -2.76 16.42
N LEU A 47 8.19 -3.22 17.56
CA LEU A 47 8.72 -2.88 18.89
C LEU A 47 10.20 -3.31 19.00
N LEU A 48 10.53 -4.52 18.56
CA LEU A 48 11.91 -5.01 18.58
C LEU A 48 12.82 -4.15 17.70
N ILE A 49 12.42 -3.88 16.44
CA ILE A 49 13.21 -3.06 15.52
C ILE A 49 13.46 -1.66 16.08
N VAL A 50 12.41 -0.99 16.59
CA VAL A 50 12.50 0.37 17.13
C VAL A 50 13.26 0.39 18.46
N ALA A 51 13.15 -0.68 19.28
CA ALA A 51 13.94 -0.84 20.51
C ALA A 51 15.43 -0.94 20.23
N LEU A 52 15.82 -1.81 19.27
CA LEU A 52 17.21 -1.96 18.84
C LEU A 52 17.80 -0.65 18.28
N ARG A 53 16.97 0.19 17.69
CA ARG A 53 17.33 1.53 17.19
C ARG A 53 17.24 2.63 18.28
N ARG A 54 16.94 2.27 19.53
CA ARG A 54 16.76 3.18 20.69
C ARG A 54 15.69 4.27 20.47
N GLY A 55 14.66 3.97 19.65
CA GLY A 55 13.64 4.93 19.22
C GLY A 55 12.30 4.85 19.98
N LEU A 56 12.12 3.91 20.93
CA LEU A 56 10.84 3.68 21.61
C LEU A 56 10.36 4.91 22.39
N GLY A 57 11.26 5.53 23.17
CA GLY A 57 10.92 6.71 23.95
C GLY A 57 10.34 7.85 23.10
N THR A 58 10.96 8.13 21.96
CA THR A 58 10.51 9.15 21.02
C THR A 58 9.15 8.79 20.42
N SER A 59 8.95 7.53 20.01
CA SER A 59 7.67 7.05 19.45
C SER A 59 6.52 7.23 20.44
N PHE A 60 6.68 6.76 21.68
CA PHE A 60 5.65 6.87 22.71
C PHE A 60 5.40 8.31 23.18
N SER A 61 6.45 9.14 23.24
CA SER A 61 6.34 10.57 23.56
C SER A 61 5.49 11.29 22.51
N GLU A 62 5.72 11.04 21.21
CA GLU A 62 4.93 11.67 20.13
C GLU A 62 3.47 11.20 20.13
N ILE A 63 3.19 9.90 20.38
CA ILE A 63 1.81 9.41 20.51
C ILE A 63 1.07 10.16 21.62
N ARG A 64 1.72 10.33 22.80
CA ARG A 64 1.12 11.05 23.93
C ARG A 64 0.94 12.54 23.64
N ARG A 65 1.86 13.14 22.88
CA ARG A 65 1.83 14.56 22.53
C ARG A 65 0.67 14.91 21.59
N ILE A 66 0.37 14.06 20.62
CA ILE A 66 -0.64 14.32 19.58
C ILE A 66 -1.55 13.08 19.33
N PRO A 67 -2.28 12.58 20.34
CA PRO A 67 -3.04 11.33 20.24
C PRO A 67 -4.14 11.38 19.16
N GLY A 68 -4.85 12.51 19.05
CA GLY A 68 -5.94 12.67 18.07
C GLY A 68 -5.49 12.47 16.62
N PRO A 69 -4.48 13.21 16.13
CA PRO A 69 -3.89 12.97 14.83
C PRO A 69 -3.40 11.53 14.60
N PHE A 70 -2.75 10.89 15.61
CA PHE A 70 -2.35 9.49 15.47
C PHE A 70 -3.54 8.56 15.27
N ILE A 71 -4.58 8.66 16.08
CA ILE A 71 -5.80 7.84 15.95
C ILE A 71 -6.44 8.07 14.58
N LEU A 72 -6.68 9.33 14.20
CA LEU A 72 -7.36 9.68 12.97
C LEU A 72 -6.60 9.19 11.72
N TRP A 73 -5.32 9.56 11.60
CA TRP A 73 -4.57 9.23 10.39
C TRP A 73 -4.13 7.78 10.33
N SER A 74 -3.99 7.09 11.48
CA SER A 74 -3.81 5.64 11.51
C SER A 74 -5.08 4.89 11.09
N PHE A 75 -6.27 5.41 11.45
CA PHE A 75 -7.52 4.86 10.96
C PHE A 75 -7.59 4.93 9.43
N PHE A 76 -7.30 6.08 8.83
CA PHE A 76 -7.27 6.20 7.38
C PHE A 76 -6.18 5.34 6.74
N ALA A 77 -4.92 5.46 7.21
CA ALA A 77 -3.78 4.82 6.57
C ALA A 77 -3.73 3.30 6.75
N PHE A 78 -4.28 2.76 7.84
CA PHE A 78 -4.16 1.34 8.17
C PHE A 78 -5.52 0.64 8.19
N VAL A 79 -6.54 1.20 8.86
CA VAL A 79 -7.83 0.51 9.00
C VAL A 79 -8.64 0.60 7.70
N LEU A 80 -8.91 1.81 7.20
CA LEU A 80 -9.60 2.02 5.93
C LEU A 80 -8.78 1.60 4.69
N PHE A 81 -7.52 1.28 4.89
CA PHE A 81 -6.69 0.64 3.87
C PHE A 81 -6.84 -0.88 3.91
N TYR A 82 -6.49 -1.51 5.04
CA TYR A 82 -6.26 -2.94 5.05
C TYR A 82 -7.53 -3.77 5.27
N ALA A 83 -8.48 -3.29 6.06
CA ALA A 83 -9.74 -4.00 6.24
C ALA A 83 -10.56 -4.11 4.93
N PRO A 84 -10.73 -3.04 4.13
CA PRO A 84 -11.36 -3.17 2.82
C PRO A 84 -10.57 -4.04 1.83
N LEU A 85 -9.22 -4.04 1.91
CA LEU A 85 -8.38 -4.87 1.05
C LEU A 85 -8.56 -6.37 1.36
N THR A 86 -8.56 -6.76 2.63
CA THR A 86 -8.83 -8.15 3.05
C THR A 86 -10.27 -8.55 2.76
N PHE A 87 -11.23 -7.65 2.93
CA PHE A 87 -12.63 -7.88 2.56
C PHE A 87 -12.77 -8.18 1.06
N ALA A 88 -12.11 -7.40 0.19
CA ALA A 88 -12.16 -7.61 -1.25
C ALA A 88 -11.56 -8.97 -1.68
N ALA A 89 -10.60 -9.50 -0.92
CA ALA A 89 -10.01 -10.82 -1.17
C ALA A 89 -11.02 -11.97 -1.03
N ALA A 90 -12.14 -11.77 -0.29
CA ALA A 90 -13.23 -12.72 -0.22
C ALA A 90 -14.01 -12.85 -1.56
N TYR A 91 -14.01 -11.78 -2.37
CA TYR A 91 -14.79 -11.70 -3.61
C TYR A 91 -13.95 -11.76 -4.87
N SER A 92 -12.62 -11.61 -4.76
CA SER A 92 -11.74 -11.48 -5.91
C SER A 92 -10.42 -12.24 -5.72
N PRO A 93 -9.83 -12.80 -6.79
CA PRO A 93 -8.47 -13.33 -6.77
C PRO A 93 -7.44 -12.27 -6.33
N GLY A 94 -6.36 -12.69 -5.68
CA GLY A 94 -5.36 -11.77 -5.14
C GLY A 94 -4.65 -10.95 -6.21
N TRP A 95 -4.37 -11.53 -7.41
CA TRP A 95 -3.80 -10.77 -8.53
C TRP A 95 -4.73 -9.64 -9.00
N LEU A 96 -6.05 -9.85 -8.91
CA LEU A 96 -7.05 -8.84 -9.26
C LEU A 96 -7.13 -7.74 -8.19
N VAL A 97 -7.04 -8.13 -6.90
CA VAL A 97 -6.91 -7.18 -5.78
C VAL A 97 -5.63 -6.35 -5.93
N ALA A 98 -4.48 -7.00 -6.26
CA ALA A 98 -3.21 -6.32 -6.51
C ALA A 98 -3.28 -5.35 -7.69
N GLY A 99 -3.97 -5.73 -8.77
CA GLY A 99 -4.20 -4.88 -9.94
C GLY A 99 -5.05 -3.66 -9.60
N ASN A 100 -6.17 -3.85 -8.90
CA ASN A 100 -7.03 -2.76 -8.47
C ASN A 100 -6.34 -1.84 -7.45
N TRP A 101 -5.45 -2.38 -6.62
CA TRP A 101 -4.65 -1.62 -5.67
C TRP A 101 -3.81 -0.52 -6.34
N GLN A 102 -3.45 -0.69 -7.62
CA GLN A 102 -2.70 0.33 -8.37
C GLN A 102 -3.49 1.64 -8.55
N LEU A 103 -4.80 1.66 -8.28
CA LEU A 103 -5.58 2.89 -8.12
C LEU A 103 -5.01 3.85 -7.06
N THR A 104 -4.19 3.35 -6.13
CA THR A 104 -3.51 4.19 -5.12
C THR A 104 -2.59 5.24 -5.75
N ILE A 105 -2.00 4.94 -6.91
CA ILE A 105 -1.15 5.89 -7.65
C ILE A 105 -2.01 7.03 -8.22
N VAL A 106 -3.14 6.66 -8.83
CA VAL A 106 -4.11 7.64 -9.35
C VAL A 106 -4.64 8.52 -8.21
N ALA A 107 -5.05 7.89 -7.10
CA ALA A 107 -5.50 8.61 -5.91
C ALA A 107 -4.40 9.54 -5.37
N GLY A 108 -3.14 9.08 -5.34
CA GLY A 108 -1.99 9.89 -4.92
C GLY A 108 -1.80 11.16 -5.74
N VAL A 109 -2.05 11.10 -7.06
CA VAL A 109 -2.03 12.26 -7.96
C VAL A 109 -3.20 13.20 -7.69
N LEU A 110 -4.41 12.64 -7.57
CA LEU A 110 -5.63 13.43 -7.33
C LEU A 110 -5.65 14.11 -5.96
N LEU A 111 -5.03 13.50 -4.96
CA LEU A 111 -4.91 14.06 -3.60
C LEU A 111 -3.87 15.18 -3.49
N ALA A 112 -3.01 15.38 -4.50
CA ALA A 112 -1.93 16.38 -4.44
C ALA A 112 -2.40 17.78 -3.98
N PRO A 113 -3.54 18.34 -4.44
CA PRO A 113 -3.98 19.68 -4.01
C PRO A 113 -4.38 19.79 -2.53
N LEU A 114 -4.55 18.68 -1.83
CA LEU A 114 -4.83 18.69 -0.38
C LEU A 114 -3.58 18.92 0.48
N PHE A 115 -2.40 18.98 -0.15
CA PHE A 115 -1.11 19.15 0.50
C PHE A 115 -0.46 20.46 0.08
N LEU A 116 0.30 21.06 1.02
CA LEU A 116 1.04 22.29 0.80
C LEU A 116 2.48 21.97 0.37
N ALA A 117 2.96 22.68 -0.62
CA ALA A 117 4.36 22.68 -1.03
C ALA A 117 5.02 23.98 -0.61
N THR A 118 6.26 23.89 -0.22
CA THR A 118 7.13 25.02 -0.02
C THR A 118 7.68 25.46 -1.39
N VAL A 119 7.25 26.61 -1.87
CA VAL A 119 7.69 27.16 -3.16
C VAL A 119 8.63 28.34 -2.89
N PRO A 120 9.89 28.28 -3.34
CA PRO A 120 10.80 29.41 -3.27
C PRO A 120 10.27 30.53 -4.18
N THR A 121 10.25 31.76 -3.66
CA THR A 121 9.90 32.98 -4.40
C THR A 121 11.00 34.01 -4.24
N LYS A 122 11.03 35.05 -5.10
CA LYS A 122 12.05 36.11 -5.03
C LYS A 122 12.08 36.83 -3.68
N ASP A 123 10.95 36.83 -2.97
CA ASP A 123 10.78 37.51 -1.67
C ASP A 123 10.85 36.54 -0.48
N GLY A 124 11.33 35.28 -0.69
CA GLY A 124 11.39 34.25 0.35
C GLY A 124 10.61 32.99 -0.01
N VAL A 125 10.10 32.28 1.00
CA VAL A 125 9.40 31.00 0.85
C VAL A 125 7.90 31.17 1.04
N LYS A 126 7.08 30.74 0.06
CA LYS A 126 5.63 30.71 0.16
C LYS A 126 5.10 29.27 0.21
N MET A 127 4.08 29.07 1.05
CA MET A 127 3.31 27.83 1.07
C MET A 127 2.22 27.90 -0.02
N ALA A 128 2.26 26.98 -0.97
CA ALA A 128 1.27 26.88 -2.03
C ALA A 128 0.69 25.46 -2.11
N ARG A 129 -0.54 25.31 -2.54
CA ARG A 129 -1.13 24.00 -2.81
C ARG A 129 -0.46 23.37 -4.03
N HIS A 130 -0.16 22.07 -3.93
CA HIS A 130 0.32 21.31 -5.09
C HIS A 130 -0.72 21.37 -6.22
N ARG A 131 -0.27 21.61 -7.44
CA ARG A 131 -1.11 21.47 -8.63
C ARG A 131 -1.00 20.05 -9.15
N ILE A 132 -2.10 19.52 -9.71
CA ILE A 132 -2.06 18.23 -10.42
C ILE A 132 -1.33 18.42 -11.75
N PRO A 133 -0.20 17.75 -11.99
CA PRO A 133 0.49 17.85 -13.27
C PRO A 133 -0.35 17.18 -14.37
N ARG A 134 -0.61 17.88 -15.49
CA ARG A 134 -1.41 17.35 -16.59
C ARG A 134 -0.90 16.02 -17.14
N LEU A 135 0.42 15.88 -17.21
CA LEU A 135 1.06 14.63 -17.66
C LEU A 135 0.83 13.48 -16.69
N SER A 136 0.94 13.72 -15.36
CA SER A 136 0.60 12.71 -14.35
C SER A 136 -0.85 12.26 -14.45
N LEU A 137 -1.77 13.19 -14.75
CA LEU A 137 -3.18 12.86 -14.95
C LEU A 137 -3.37 11.97 -16.19
N GLY A 138 -2.70 12.29 -17.31
CA GLY A 138 -2.74 11.46 -18.53
C GLY A 138 -2.21 10.03 -18.28
N ILE A 139 -1.12 9.89 -17.55
CA ILE A 139 -0.57 8.58 -17.18
C ILE A 139 -1.51 7.83 -16.22
N SER A 140 -2.16 8.55 -15.28
CA SER A 140 -3.18 7.97 -14.42
C SER A 140 -4.36 7.39 -15.22
N CYS A 141 -4.73 8.01 -16.35
CA CYS A 141 -5.76 7.45 -17.25
C CYS A 141 -5.30 6.12 -17.90
N ILE A 142 -4.00 5.95 -18.19
CA ILE A 142 -3.45 4.67 -18.68
C ILE A 142 -3.60 3.60 -17.61
N ILE A 143 -3.25 3.90 -16.36
CA ILE A 143 -3.41 2.95 -15.23
C ILE A 143 -4.90 2.59 -15.06
N LEU A 144 -5.80 3.58 -15.08
CA LEU A 144 -7.25 3.35 -15.02
C LEU A 144 -7.74 2.45 -16.15
N LEU A 145 -7.27 2.67 -17.39
CA LEU A 145 -7.59 1.79 -18.52
C LEU A 145 -7.17 0.36 -18.24
N GLY A 146 -5.97 0.15 -17.72
CA GLY A 146 -5.49 -1.19 -17.33
C GLY A 146 -6.36 -1.82 -16.25
N VAL A 147 -6.77 -1.05 -15.23
CA VAL A 147 -7.69 -1.51 -14.17
C VAL A 147 -9.05 -1.89 -14.77
N VAL A 148 -9.60 -1.13 -15.69
CA VAL A 148 -10.84 -1.49 -16.40
C VAL A 148 -10.66 -2.78 -17.20
N LEU A 149 -9.56 -2.92 -17.94
CA LEU A 149 -9.29 -4.11 -18.76
C LEU A 149 -9.21 -5.39 -17.92
N ILE A 150 -8.61 -5.36 -16.72
CA ILE A 150 -8.57 -6.55 -15.85
C ILE A 150 -9.94 -6.93 -15.30
N GLN A 151 -10.90 -5.99 -15.25
CA GLN A 151 -12.25 -6.24 -14.78
C GLN A 151 -13.20 -6.74 -15.89
N LEU A 152 -12.94 -6.42 -17.14
CA LEU A 152 -13.84 -6.75 -18.26
C LEU A 152 -14.22 -8.22 -18.34
N PRO A 153 -13.29 -9.22 -18.20
CA PRO A 153 -13.66 -10.63 -18.22
C PRO A 153 -14.60 -11.04 -17.09
N HIS A 154 -14.58 -10.33 -15.95
CA HIS A 154 -15.41 -10.61 -14.79
C HIS A 154 -16.79 -9.95 -14.90
N ALA A 155 -16.92 -8.85 -15.62
CA ALA A 155 -18.17 -8.12 -15.78
C ALA A 155 -19.28 -8.95 -16.48
N GLY A 156 -18.89 -9.95 -17.29
CA GLY A 156 -19.85 -10.84 -17.98
C GLY A 156 -20.11 -12.17 -17.28
N THR A 157 -19.31 -12.53 -16.25
CA THR A 157 -19.37 -13.85 -15.60
C THR A 157 -19.78 -13.80 -14.13
N VAL A 158 -19.67 -12.63 -13.51
CA VAL A 158 -19.94 -12.40 -12.09
C VAL A 158 -21.09 -11.41 -11.95
N ASP A 159 -21.96 -11.62 -10.98
CA ASP A 159 -23.05 -10.67 -10.71
C ASP A 159 -22.48 -9.28 -10.31
N GLY A 160 -23.21 -8.22 -10.63
CA GLY A 160 -22.74 -6.84 -10.39
C GLY A 160 -22.48 -6.54 -8.91
N ARG A 161 -23.14 -7.27 -7.99
CA ARG A 161 -22.90 -7.14 -6.55
C ARG A 161 -21.50 -7.65 -6.18
N THR A 162 -21.12 -8.85 -6.62
CA THR A 162 -19.80 -9.45 -6.35
C THR A 162 -18.68 -8.60 -6.98
N LEU A 163 -18.88 -8.08 -8.20
CA LEU A 163 -17.95 -7.16 -8.83
C LEU A 163 -17.77 -5.89 -7.98
N LEU A 164 -18.88 -5.30 -7.51
CA LEU A 164 -18.84 -4.09 -6.68
C LEU A 164 -18.14 -4.35 -5.34
N LEU A 165 -18.40 -5.48 -4.69
CA LEU A 165 -17.76 -5.86 -3.42
C LEU A 165 -16.26 -6.17 -3.56
N GLY A 166 -15.81 -6.58 -4.74
CA GLY A 166 -14.39 -6.79 -5.04
C GLY A 166 -13.63 -5.52 -5.42
N VAL A 167 -14.29 -4.47 -5.93
CA VAL A 167 -13.63 -3.27 -6.47
C VAL A 167 -13.77 -2.06 -5.54
N LEU A 168 -14.99 -1.76 -5.06
CA LEU A 168 -15.26 -0.55 -4.30
C LEU A 168 -14.45 -0.47 -2.98
N PRO A 169 -14.31 -1.55 -2.19
CA PRO A 169 -13.48 -1.51 -0.99
C PRO A 169 -12.02 -1.17 -1.31
N ILE A 170 -11.48 -1.69 -2.43
CA ILE A 170 -10.10 -1.39 -2.84
C ILE A 170 -9.98 0.07 -3.28
N ALA A 171 -10.97 0.64 -3.95
CA ALA A 171 -10.98 2.06 -4.30
C ALA A 171 -10.97 2.95 -3.04
N VAL A 172 -11.72 2.59 -2.00
CA VAL A 172 -11.66 3.26 -0.69
C VAL A 172 -10.27 3.15 -0.08
N ALA A 173 -9.70 1.95 -0.06
CA ALA A 173 -8.35 1.70 0.45
C ALA A 173 -7.28 2.51 -0.31
N ALA A 174 -7.40 2.57 -1.64
CA ALA A 174 -6.47 3.27 -2.53
C ALA A 174 -6.43 4.80 -2.29
N VAL A 175 -7.53 5.39 -1.83
CA VAL A 175 -7.60 6.81 -1.42
C VAL A 175 -7.15 6.98 0.03
N ALA A 176 -7.62 6.12 0.92
CA ALA A 176 -7.39 6.26 2.37
C ALA A 176 -5.91 6.11 2.73
N TYR A 177 -5.20 5.15 2.13
CA TYR A 177 -3.79 4.88 2.41
C TYR A 177 -2.87 6.09 2.14
N PRO A 178 -2.79 6.67 0.93
CA PRO A 178 -1.93 7.81 0.68
C PRO A 178 -2.39 9.06 1.43
N LEU A 179 -3.68 9.26 1.63
CA LEU A 179 -4.21 10.39 2.40
C LEU A 179 -3.72 10.32 3.85
N GLY A 180 -3.95 9.19 4.54
CA GLY A 180 -3.59 9.04 5.95
C GLY A 180 -2.07 9.10 6.17
N ASN A 181 -1.28 8.42 5.31
CA ASN A 181 0.17 8.43 5.42
C ASN A 181 0.77 9.83 5.20
N ARG A 182 0.35 10.55 4.15
CA ARG A 182 0.85 11.90 3.86
C ARG A 182 0.45 12.90 4.93
N LYS A 183 -0.80 12.86 5.40
CA LYS A 183 -1.26 13.73 6.50
C LYS A 183 -0.49 13.46 7.79
N MET A 184 -0.21 12.19 8.12
CA MET A 184 0.61 11.89 9.29
C MET A 184 2.05 12.37 9.12
N MET A 185 2.64 12.28 7.92
CA MET A 185 3.96 12.85 7.62
C MET A 185 3.98 14.37 7.80
N ASP A 186 2.96 15.08 7.32
CA ASP A 186 2.83 16.54 7.49
C ASP A 186 2.74 16.92 8.98
N VAL A 187 1.90 16.22 9.75
CA VAL A 187 1.74 16.46 11.19
C VAL A 187 3.04 16.20 11.96
N LEU A 188 3.78 15.15 11.60
CA LEU A 188 5.04 14.81 12.28
C LEU A 188 6.20 15.74 11.90
N GLY A 189 6.23 16.29 10.69
CA GLY A 189 7.28 17.21 10.26
C GLY A 189 8.70 16.64 10.41
N GLY A 190 8.88 15.33 10.24
CA GLY A 190 10.19 14.67 10.34
C GLY A 190 10.64 14.29 11.77
N ARG A 191 9.81 14.49 12.82
CA ARG A 191 10.15 14.16 14.21
C ARG A 191 10.33 12.67 14.50
N LEU A 192 9.72 11.81 13.69
CA LEU A 192 9.88 10.35 13.75
C LEU A 192 10.50 9.84 12.46
N ASP A 193 11.41 8.87 12.57
CA ASP A 193 11.84 8.10 11.42
C ASP A 193 10.70 7.17 10.95
N THR A 194 10.91 6.51 9.81
CA THR A 194 9.84 5.69 9.21
C THR A 194 9.42 4.51 10.08
N PHE A 195 10.36 3.81 10.74
CA PHE A 195 10.02 2.68 11.61
C PHE A 195 9.30 3.14 12.87
N GLN A 196 9.74 4.25 13.48
CA GLN A 196 9.08 4.87 14.61
C GLN A 196 7.65 5.29 14.25
N ARG A 197 7.46 5.91 13.07
CA ARG A 197 6.14 6.31 12.57
C ARG A 197 5.24 5.11 12.33
N VAL A 198 5.72 4.05 11.65
CA VAL A 198 4.93 2.84 11.39
C VAL A 198 4.55 2.17 12.71
N LEU A 199 5.47 2.04 13.68
CA LEU A 199 5.17 1.52 15.01
C LEU A 199 4.09 2.34 15.70
N ALA A 200 4.26 3.67 15.76
CA ALA A 200 3.33 4.57 16.44
C ALA A 200 1.92 4.52 15.83
N MET A 201 1.83 4.50 14.50
CA MET A 201 0.57 4.37 13.79
C MET A 201 -0.06 2.98 13.97
N THR A 202 0.75 1.91 13.99
CA THR A 202 0.28 0.55 14.28
C THR A 202 -0.35 0.49 15.68
N ILE A 203 0.34 1.01 16.69
CA ILE A 203 -0.19 1.06 18.07
C ILE A 203 -1.47 1.89 18.16
N ALA A 204 -1.51 3.06 17.52
CA ALA A 204 -2.69 3.92 17.51
C ALA A 204 -3.90 3.28 16.77
N SER A 205 -3.65 2.35 15.86
CA SER A 205 -4.71 1.60 15.17
C SER A 205 -5.23 0.37 15.94
N LEU A 206 -4.52 -0.10 16.97
CA LEU A 206 -4.88 -1.32 17.71
C LEU A 206 -6.33 -1.33 18.26
N PRO A 207 -6.90 -0.23 18.78
CA PRO A 207 -8.29 -0.25 19.26
C PRO A 207 -9.28 -0.69 18.18
N PHE A 208 -9.07 -0.28 16.93
CA PHE A 208 -9.93 -0.67 15.81
C PHE A 208 -9.77 -2.15 15.44
N TRP A 209 -8.53 -2.67 15.50
CA TRP A 209 -8.25 -4.07 15.24
C TRP A 209 -8.76 -4.99 16.35
N ILE A 210 -8.72 -4.55 17.59
CA ILE A 210 -9.34 -5.25 18.73
C ILE A 210 -10.85 -5.30 18.54
N LEU A 211 -11.49 -4.18 18.15
CA LEU A 211 -12.91 -4.14 17.85
C LEU A 211 -13.27 -5.08 16.71
N LEU A 212 -12.54 -5.01 15.58
CA LEU A 212 -12.79 -5.87 14.40
C LEU A 212 -12.57 -7.35 14.73
N GLY A 213 -11.53 -7.69 15.48
CA GLY A 213 -11.28 -9.05 15.97
C GLY A 213 -12.36 -9.55 16.93
N GLY A 214 -12.87 -8.66 17.80
CA GLY A 214 -14.02 -8.97 18.67
C GLY A 214 -15.29 -9.25 17.88
N ILE A 215 -15.58 -8.47 16.83
CA ILE A 215 -16.68 -8.74 15.91
C ILE A 215 -16.47 -10.08 15.21
N ALA A 216 -15.25 -10.35 14.73
CA ALA A 216 -14.93 -11.63 14.09
C ALA A 216 -15.16 -12.82 15.05
N ALA A 217 -14.72 -12.71 16.31
CA ALA A 217 -14.93 -13.75 17.31
C ALA A 217 -16.42 -14.01 17.56
N ALA A 218 -17.25 -12.96 17.59
CA ALA A 218 -18.68 -13.06 17.82
C ALA A 218 -19.47 -13.60 16.62
N THR A 219 -19.02 -13.32 15.39
CA THR A 219 -19.78 -13.62 14.17
C THR A 219 -19.24 -14.80 13.36
N ALA A 220 -17.92 -14.98 13.35
CA ALA A 220 -17.23 -16.03 12.59
C ALA A 220 -16.52 -17.08 13.48
N GLY A 221 -16.53 -16.87 14.80
CA GLY A 221 -15.78 -17.71 15.73
C GLY A 221 -14.28 -17.38 15.78
N TRP A 222 -13.51 -18.24 16.44
CA TRP A 222 -12.06 -18.08 16.55
C TRP A 222 -11.34 -18.48 15.26
N PRO A 223 -10.21 -17.84 14.94
CA PRO A 223 -9.46 -18.15 13.74
C PRO A 223 -8.87 -19.56 13.81
N SER A 224 -8.79 -20.24 12.67
CA SER A 224 -8.08 -21.52 12.59
C SER A 224 -6.59 -21.34 12.78
N VAL A 225 -5.88 -22.39 13.20
CA VAL A 225 -4.42 -22.38 13.31
C VAL A 225 -3.78 -22.00 11.97
N GLY A 226 -4.32 -22.48 10.86
CA GLY A 226 -3.86 -22.12 9.50
C GLY A 226 -3.97 -20.62 9.24
N GLN A 227 -5.12 -19.99 9.58
CA GLN A 227 -5.31 -18.55 9.42
C GLN A 227 -4.34 -17.74 10.31
N VAL A 228 -4.11 -18.19 11.55
CA VAL A 228 -3.15 -17.53 12.46
C VAL A 228 -1.74 -17.57 11.87
N VAL A 229 -1.28 -18.74 11.40
CA VAL A 229 0.05 -18.91 10.80
C VAL A 229 0.19 -18.09 9.51
N GLN A 230 -0.80 -18.13 8.62
CA GLN A 230 -0.79 -17.34 7.38
C GLN A 230 -0.77 -15.84 7.68
N SER A 231 -1.55 -15.37 8.67
CA SER A 231 -1.54 -13.96 9.09
C SER A 231 -0.19 -13.53 9.68
N LEU A 232 0.49 -14.42 10.43
CA LEU A 232 1.86 -14.17 10.90
C LEU A 232 2.84 -14.06 9.73
N ILE A 233 2.75 -14.94 8.74
CA ILE A 233 3.59 -14.88 7.54
C ILE A 233 3.35 -13.55 6.79
N VAL A 234 2.10 -13.12 6.64
CA VAL A 234 1.77 -11.82 6.03
C VAL A 234 2.36 -10.67 6.84
N ALA A 235 2.23 -10.68 8.17
CA ALA A 235 2.78 -9.63 9.04
C ALA A 235 4.30 -9.51 8.89
N VAL A 236 5.01 -10.63 8.90
CA VAL A 236 6.48 -10.65 8.77
C VAL A 236 6.91 -10.30 7.35
N SER A 237 6.34 -10.96 6.33
CA SER A 237 6.73 -10.77 4.92
C SER A 237 6.43 -9.36 4.43
N SER A 238 5.17 -8.93 4.44
CA SER A 238 4.79 -7.63 3.88
C SER A 238 4.90 -6.49 4.89
N GLY A 239 4.58 -6.74 6.15
CA GLY A 239 4.61 -5.72 7.20
C GLY A 239 6.02 -5.32 7.63
N VAL A 240 6.96 -6.27 7.66
CA VAL A 240 8.32 -6.03 8.16
C VAL A 240 9.35 -6.14 7.04
N ILE A 241 9.46 -7.29 6.37
CA ILE A 241 10.54 -7.54 5.40
C ILE A 241 10.39 -6.66 4.16
N ALA A 242 9.21 -6.68 3.50
CA ALA A 242 8.97 -5.89 2.29
C ALA A 242 9.17 -4.40 2.56
N THR A 243 8.61 -3.91 3.66
CA THR A 243 8.75 -2.50 4.07
C THR A 243 10.23 -2.13 4.28
N THR A 244 11.00 -2.99 4.95
CA THR A 244 12.43 -2.76 5.18
C THR A 244 13.21 -2.75 3.86
N LEU A 245 12.99 -3.75 3.00
CA LEU A 245 13.67 -3.84 1.69
C LEU A 245 13.36 -2.63 0.81
N PHE A 246 12.09 -2.22 0.76
CA PHE A 246 11.68 -1.08 -0.04
C PHE A 246 12.27 0.24 0.47
N PHE A 247 12.33 0.43 1.80
CA PHE A 247 12.98 1.62 2.38
C PHE A 247 14.48 1.62 2.13
N MET A 248 15.15 0.47 2.25
CA MET A 248 16.57 0.37 1.89
C MET A 248 16.79 0.67 0.41
N ALA A 249 15.91 0.19 -0.48
CA ALA A 249 15.98 0.46 -1.91
C ALA A 249 15.84 1.95 -2.22
N THR A 250 14.82 2.60 -1.65
CA THR A 250 14.56 4.03 -1.84
C THR A 250 15.65 4.91 -1.20
N ASP A 251 16.20 4.51 -0.05
CA ASP A 251 17.28 5.25 0.61
C ASP A 251 18.59 5.19 -0.20
N LEU A 252 18.93 4.03 -0.77
CA LEU A 252 20.07 3.90 -1.69
C LEU A 252 19.90 4.73 -2.97
N ALA A 253 18.66 4.91 -3.42
CA ALA A 253 18.33 5.65 -4.63
C ALA A 253 18.05 7.14 -4.41
N ARG A 254 17.97 7.63 -3.16
CA ARG A 254 17.46 8.96 -2.79
C ARG A 254 18.15 10.15 -3.47
N HIS A 255 19.42 10.02 -3.82
CA HIS A 255 20.21 11.08 -4.47
C HIS A 255 20.14 11.05 -6.00
N ASP A 256 19.63 9.95 -6.59
CA ASP A 256 19.45 9.80 -8.05
C ASP A 256 17.97 9.54 -8.36
N GLN A 257 17.33 10.55 -8.95
CA GLN A 257 15.90 10.51 -9.24
C GLN A 257 15.53 9.43 -10.26
N GLY A 258 16.47 9.06 -11.16
CA GLY A 258 16.27 7.98 -12.11
C GLY A 258 16.22 6.61 -11.43
N ARG A 259 17.14 6.38 -10.51
CA ARG A 259 17.16 5.13 -9.70
C ARG A 259 15.98 5.05 -8.76
N LEU A 260 15.59 6.17 -8.14
CA LEU A 260 14.41 6.22 -7.27
C LEU A 260 13.13 5.86 -8.04
N ALA A 261 12.94 6.46 -9.22
CA ALA A 261 11.80 6.15 -10.07
C ALA A 261 11.79 4.67 -10.53
N ALA A 262 12.97 4.10 -10.83
CA ALA A 262 13.08 2.69 -11.17
C ALA A 262 12.73 1.77 -9.99
N VAL A 263 13.10 2.14 -8.76
CA VAL A 263 12.68 1.41 -7.55
C VAL A 263 11.16 1.48 -7.37
N GLU A 264 10.56 2.67 -7.49
CA GLU A 264 9.11 2.84 -7.39
C GLU A 264 8.35 2.02 -8.44
N ALA A 265 8.87 1.95 -9.67
CA ALA A 265 8.27 1.13 -10.74
C ALA A 265 8.28 -0.37 -10.43
N THR A 266 9.19 -0.87 -9.59
CA THR A 266 9.20 -2.30 -9.22
C THR A 266 7.93 -2.74 -8.50
N GLN A 267 7.19 -1.84 -7.85
CA GLN A 267 5.92 -2.17 -7.18
C GLN A 267 4.86 -2.72 -8.15
N SER A 268 4.92 -2.38 -9.44
CA SER A 268 4.03 -2.97 -10.44
C SER A 268 4.18 -4.49 -10.56
N LEU A 269 5.34 -5.03 -10.17
CA LEU A 269 5.59 -6.47 -10.16
C LEU A 269 4.79 -7.22 -9.09
N GLU A 270 4.20 -6.52 -8.10
CA GLU A 270 3.30 -7.12 -7.11
C GLU A 270 2.15 -7.89 -7.79
N ILE A 271 1.62 -7.37 -8.91
CA ILE A 271 0.55 -8.03 -9.68
C ILE A 271 1.06 -9.34 -10.27
N VAL A 272 2.26 -9.31 -10.86
CA VAL A 272 2.86 -10.49 -11.49
C VAL A 272 3.20 -11.55 -10.45
N PHE A 273 3.77 -11.13 -9.31
CA PHE A 273 4.09 -12.06 -8.23
C PHE A 273 2.84 -12.61 -7.55
N ALA A 274 1.78 -11.81 -7.38
CA ALA A 274 0.50 -12.27 -6.85
C ALA A 274 -0.12 -13.31 -7.80
N LEU A 275 -0.15 -13.03 -9.10
CA LEU A 275 -0.64 -13.98 -10.11
C LEU A 275 0.16 -15.29 -10.10
N ALA A 276 1.49 -15.22 -10.14
CA ALA A 276 2.34 -16.39 -10.10
C ALA A 276 2.16 -17.19 -8.79
N GLY A 277 2.07 -16.48 -7.65
CA GLY A 277 1.84 -17.09 -6.35
C GLY A 277 0.50 -17.83 -6.28
N GLU A 278 -0.57 -17.26 -6.80
CA GLU A 278 -1.90 -17.92 -6.85
C GLU A 278 -1.92 -19.11 -7.80
N MET A 279 -1.27 -19.02 -8.95
CA MET A 279 -1.15 -20.16 -9.87
C MET A 279 -0.39 -21.34 -9.23
N ILE A 280 0.71 -21.05 -8.50
CA ILE A 280 1.57 -22.07 -7.91
C ILE A 280 0.96 -22.64 -6.61
N LEU A 281 0.47 -21.78 -5.73
CA LEU A 281 0.06 -22.17 -4.37
C LEU A 281 -1.45 -22.53 -4.31
N LEU A 282 -2.28 -21.87 -5.11
CA LEU A 282 -3.74 -22.06 -5.08
C LEU A 282 -4.25 -22.79 -6.32
N SER A 283 -3.37 -23.18 -7.25
CA SER A 283 -3.72 -23.86 -8.50
C SER A 283 -4.76 -23.11 -9.33
N LEU A 284 -4.79 -21.78 -9.22
CA LEU A 284 -5.72 -20.96 -9.99
C LEU A 284 -5.29 -20.87 -11.46
N PRO A 285 -6.25 -20.83 -12.41
CA PRO A 285 -5.95 -20.77 -13.82
C PRO A 285 -5.34 -19.40 -14.21
N LEU A 286 -4.55 -19.39 -15.28
CA LEU A 286 -4.05 -18.15 -15.88
C LEU A 286 -5.22 -17.28 -16.36
N PRO A 287 -5.24 -15.97 -16.08
CA PRO A 287 -6.26 -15.07 -16.59
C PRO A 287 -6.29 -15.02 -18.11
N GLY A 288 -7.47 -14.72 -18.68
CA GLY A 288 -7.63 -14.59 -20.11
C GLY A 288 -6.80 -13.45 -20.72
N PRO A 289 -6.63 -13.43 -22.07
CA PRO A 289 -5.75 -12.48 -22.76
C PRO A 289 -6.06 -11.01 -22.49
N VAL A 290 -7.34 -10.66 -22.31
CA VAL A 290 -7.77 -9.28 -22.00
C VAL A 290 -7.26 -8.85 -20.64
N ALA A 291 -7.35 -9.71 -19.61
CA ALA A 291 -6.83 -9.40 -18.28
C ALA A 291 -5.30 -9.31 -18.27
N LEU A 292 -4.62 -10.21 -18.99
CA LEU A 292 -3.15 -10.13 -19.15
C LEU A 292 -2.72 -8.84 -19.87
N GLY A 293 -3.47 -8.42 -20.89
CA GLY A 293 -3.28 -7.12 -21.54
C GLY A 293 -3.47 -5.96 -20.57
N GLY A 294 -4.49 -6.02 -19.71
CA GLY A 294 -4.72 -5.04 -18.66
C GLY A 294 -3.57 -4.95 -17.66
N ILE A 295 -3.03 -6.09 -17.21
CA ILE A 295 -1.84 -6.14 -16.34
C ILE A 295 -0.65 -5.46 -17.01
N ALA A 296 -0.39 -5.76 -18.29
CA ALA A 296 0.69 -5.13 -19.06
C ALA A 296 0.50 -3.61 -19.15
N VAL A 297 -0.72 -3.12 -19.40
CA VAL A 297 -1.05 -1.68 -19.42
C VAL A 297 -0.80 -1.01 -18.06
N ILE A 298 -1.16 -1.66 -16.95
CA ILE A 298 -0.88 -1.14 -15.60
C ILE A 298 0.63 -1.01 -15.40
N ILE A 299 1.42 -2.05 -15.73
CA ILE A 299 2.88 -2.05 -15.57
C ILE A 299 3.51 -0.90 -16.38
N VAL A 300 3.09 -0.74 -17.63
CA VAL A 300 3.55 0.38 -18.48
C VAL A 300 3.16 1.72 -17.88
N GLY A 301 1.92 1.89 -17.43
CA GLY A 301 1.44 3.12 -16.80
C GLY A 301 2.25 3.48 -15.55
N MET A 302 2.54 2.52 -14.68
CA MET A 302 3.36 2.73 -13.49
C MET A 302 4.80 3.11 -13.84
N SER A 303 5.40 2.44 -14.81
CA SER A 303 6.75 2.74 -15.29
C SER A 303 6.84 4.15 -15.86
N LEU A 304 5.85 4.56 -16.66
CA LEU A 304 5.75 5.91 -17.19
C LEU A 304 5.57 6.96 -16.08
N HIS A 305 4.75 6.68 -15.06
CA HIS A 305 4.55 7.55 -13.91
C HIS A 305 5.85 7.80 -13.15
N SER A 306 6.59 6.73 -12.87
CA SER A 306 7.88 6.80 -12.18
C SER A 306 8.92 7.58 -13.00
N PHE A 307 8.98 7.32 -14.31
CA PHE A 307 9.87 8.03 -15.23
C PHE A 307 9.55 9.54 -15.31
N GLN A 308 8.27 9.90 -15.37
CA GLN A 308 7.83 11.31 -15.37
C GLN A 308 8.22 12.02 -14.07
N THR A 309 8.04 11.37 -12.92
CA THR A 309 8.42 11.92 -11.62
C THR A 309 9.91 12.25 -11.57
N MET A 310 10.74 11.37 -12.13
CA MET A 310 12.17 11.61 -12.32
C MET A 310 12.47 12.87 -13.13
N LEU A 311 11.83 13.02 -14.31
CA LEU A 311 12.07 14.15 -15.20
C LEU A 311 11.64 15.49 -14.57
N ALA A 312 10.48 15.48 -13.87
CA ALA A 312 9.98 16.68 -13.20
C ALA A 312 10.95 17.18 -12.11
N LYS A 313 11.49 16.25 -11.31
CA LYS A 313 12.49 16.61 -10.27
C LYS A 313 13.82 17.09 -10.86
N ARG A 314 14.30 16.50 -11.97
CA ARG A 314 15.52 16.98 -12.66
C ARG A 314 15.38 18.42 -13.17
N LYS A 315 14.20 18.75 -13.75
CA LYS A 315 13.91 20.13 -14.18
C LYS A 315 13.91 21.12 -13.03
N ALA A 316 13.23 20.76 -11.91
CA ALA A 316 13.18 21.63 -10.74
C ALA A 316 14.56 21.91 -10.13
N ILE A 317 15.47 20.94 -10.16
CA ILE A 317 16.88 21.13 -9.70
C ILE A 317 17.64 22.04 -10.65
N ALA A 318 17.49 21.86 -11.97
CA ALA A 318 18.17 22.68 -12.97
C ALA A 318 17.70 24.14 -13.02
N GLU A 319 16.49 24.45 -12.52
CA GLU A 319 15.96 25.81 -12.42
C GLU A 319 16.45 26.56 -11.17
N VAL A 320 17.04 25.86 -10.21
CA VAL A 320 17.56 26.42 -8.94
C VAL A 320 19.10 26.53 -8.94
N SER A 321 19.77 25.79 -9.82
CA SER A 321 21.25 25.89 -10.06
C SER A 321 21.61 26.95 -11.09
#